data_3649cd30b22795ad779ec83e515b8d79
#
_entry.id   3649cd30b22795ad779ec83e515b8d79
#
_cell.length_a   1.000
_cell.length_b   1.000
_cell.length_c   1.000
_cell.angle_alpha   90.00
_cell.angle_beta   90.00
_cell.angle_gamma   90.00
#
_symmetry.space_group_name_H-M   'P 1'
#
loop_
_entity.id
_entity.type
_entity.pdbx_description
1 polymer ?
#
loop_
_entity_poly.entity_id
_entity_poly.type
_entity_poly.pdbx_seq_one_letter_code
_entity_poly.pdbx_strand_id
1 'polypeptide(L)'
;MAIELDIQKNFKGFSLDVRLKGQDGPIGILGASGSGKSMTLRSIAGIETPDSGRIIINGKTVFDSEAKINLKPQERRVGYLFQNYALFPTMTVEKNIACGYRGEKSELSQKVADYIKRYHLEGLEKHFPSQLSGGQQQLSLIHISEPTRQE
;
A
#
# COMPACT_ATOMS: atom_id res chain seq x y z
N MET A 1 -5.35 7.83 -11.23
CA MET A 1 -3.87 7.87 -10.96
C MET A 1 -3.16 7.50 -12.25
N ALA A 2 -2.42 8.44 -12.82
CA ALA A 2 -1.59 8.16 -14.00
C ALA A 2 -0.25 7.54 -13.54
N ILE A 3 0.19 6.49 -14.20
CA ILE A 3 1.45 5.81 -13.91
C ILE A 3 2.18 5.46 -15.18
N GLU A 4 3.48 5.74 -15.22
CA GLU A 4 4.38 5.28 -16.26
C GLU A 4 5.56 4.61 -15.58
N LEU A 5 5.89 3.40 -16.00
CA LEU A 5 7.09 2.71 -15.53
C LEU A 5 7.75 1.94 -16.67
N ASP A 6 9.07 1.99 -16.67
CA ASP A 6 9.94 1.18 -17.49
C ASP A 6 11.12 0.82 -16.60
N ILE A 7 11.12 -0.38 -16.03
CA ILE A 7 12.07 -0.79 -15.00
C ILE A 7 12.60 -2.19 -15.24
N GLN A 8 13.85 -2.38 -14.84
CA GLN A 8 14.49 -3.68 -14.82
C GLN A 8 15.03 -3.97 -13.42
N LYS A 9 14.92 -5.23 -12.99
CA LYS A 9 15.54 -5.72 -11.77
C LYS A 9 15.90 -7.18 -11.88
N ASN A 10 17.14 -7.50 -11.53
CA ASN A 10 17.67 -8.85 -11.53
C ASN A 10 17.63 -9.43 -10.11
N PHE A 11 17.06 -10.61 -10.00
CA PHE A 11 17.08 -11.43 -8.80
C PHE A 11 17.84 -12.72 -9.06
N LYS A 12 18.23 -13.43 -8.03
CA LYS A 12 18.85 -14.73 -8.19
C LYS A 12 17.85 -15.72 -8.83
N GLY A 13 18.03 -16.00 -10.12
CA GLY A 13 17.18 -16.92 -10.88
C GLY A 13 15.94 -16.31 -11.53
N PHE A 14 15.74 -14.98 -11.45
CA PHE A 14 14.61 -14.29 -12.09
C PHE A 14 15.00 -12.85 -12.48
N SER A 15 14.61 -12.42 -13.67
CA SER A 15 14.78 -11.04 -14.12
C SER A 15 13.40 -10.42 -14.36
N LEU A 16 13.16 -9.28 -13.74
CA LEU A 16 11.99 -8.45 -13.96
C LEU A 16 12.32 -7.42 -15.02
N ASP A 17 11.55 -7.39 -16.11
CA ASP A 17 11.56 -6.34 -17.14
C ASP A 17 10.10 -5.96 -17.39
N VAL A 18 9.70 -4.76 -16.98
CA VAL A 18 8.29 -4.33 -17.04
C VAL A 18 8.19 -2.94 -17.59
N ARG A 19 7.35 -2.81 -18.61
CA ARG A 19 6.89 -1.54 -19.17
C ARG A 19 5.39 -1.42 -19.00
N LEU A 20 4.93 -0.33 -18.41
CA LEU A 20 3.52 -0.06 -18.21
C LEU A 20 3.29 1.44 -18.32
N LYS A 21 2.23 1.79 -19.05
CA LYS A 21 1.69 3.14 -19.09
C LYS A 21 0.20 3.08 -18.88
N GLY A 22 -0.26 3.62 -17.76
CA GLY A 22 -1.66 3.68 -17.39
C GLY A 22 -2.09 5.13 -17.17
N GLN A 23 -3.26 5.45 -17.67
CA GLN A 23 -3.95 6.73 -17.40
C GLN A 23 -4.95 6.54 -16.26
N ASP A 24 -5.74 7.58 -15.98
CA ASP A 24 -6.70 7.56 -14.87
C ASP A 24 -7.66 6.36 -14.94
N GLY A 25 -7.78 5.66 -13.84
CA GLY A 25 -8.65 4.49 -13.68
C GLY A 25 -7.96 3.32 -12.98
N PRO A 26 -8.67 2.21 -12.75
CA PRO A 26 -8.10 0.98 -12.23
C PRO A 26 -7.23 0.30 -13.28
N ILE A 27 -6.06 -0.18 -12.86
CA ILE A 27 -5.12 -0.93 -13.70
C ILE A 27 -4.98 -2.33 -13.12
N GLY A 28 -5.28 -3.35 -13.94
CA GLY A 28 -5.10 -4.76 -13.59
C GLY A 28 -3.78 -5.29 -14.13
N ILE A 29 -2.97 -5.92 -13.26
CA ILE A 29 -1.75 -6.63 -13.65
C ILE A 29 -2.03 -8.14 -13.61
N LEU A 30 -2.04 -8.79 -14.76
CA LEU A 30 -2.28 -10.24 -14.91
C LEU A 30 -0.99 -10.98 -15.20
N GLY A 31 -0.90 -12.22 -14.76
CA GLY A 31 0.25 -13.09 -15.03
C GLY A 31 0.29 -14.29 -14.08
N ALA A 32 1.07 -15.30 -14.44
CA ALA A 32 1.27 -16.50 -13.64
C ALA A 32 1.89 -16.21 -12.26
N SER A 33 1.83 -17.16 -11.34
CA SER A 33 2.57 -17.07 -10.09
C SER A 33 4.07 -16.96 -10.38
N GLY A 34 4.77 -16.08 -9.66
CA GLY A 34 6.21 -15.83 -9.90
C GLY A 34 6.54 -14.89 -11.05
N SER A 35 5.56 -14.36 -11.82
CA SER A 35 5.81 -13.46 -12.95
C SER A 35 6.25 -12.03 -12.58
N GLY A 36 6.47 -11.73 -11.30
CA GLY A 36 6.97 -10.42 -10.87
C GLY A 36 5.91 -9.38 -10.51
N LYS A 37 4.59 -9.71 -10.55
CA LYS A 37 3.50 -8.76 -10.23
C LYS A 37 3.70 -8.04 -8.89
N SER A 38 3.98 -8.78 -7.83
CA SER A 38 4.20 -8.21 -6.50
C SER A 38 5.47 -7.35 -6.44
N MET A 39 6.51 -7.73 -7.18
CA MET A 39 7.75 -6.95 -7.25
C MET A 39 7.55 -5.64 -7.99
N THR A 40 6.76 -5.64 -9.08
CA THR A 40 6.35 -4.43 -9.78
C THR A 40 5.63 -3.46 -8.85
N LEU A 41 4.62 -3.94 -8.10
CA LEU A 41 3.88 -3.12 -7.14
C LEU A 41 4.77 -2.60 -6.00
N ARG A 42 5.70 -3.42 -5.49
CA ARG A 42 6.68 -3.00 -4.48
C ARG A 42 7.63 -1.94 -5.02
N SER A 43 8.04 -2.05 -6.28
CA SER A 43 8.89 -1.06 -6.95
C SER A 43 8.16 0.29 -7.09
N ILE A 44 6.88 0.28 -7.48
CA ILE A 44 6.05 1.48 -7.53
C ILE A 44 5.95 2.15 -6.15
N ALA A 45 5.71 1.35 -5.10
CA ALA A 45 5.59 1.85 -3.73
C ALA A 45 6.93 2.31 -3.11
N GLY A 46 8.07 1.97 -3.74
CA GLY A 46 9.41 2.30 -3.21
C GLY A 46 9.91 1.36 -2.11
N ILE A 47 9.24 0.23 -1.93
CA ILE A 47 9.65 -0.84 -1.00
C ILE A 47 10.80 -1.64 -1.60
N GLU A 48 10.79 -1.80 -2.91
CA GLU A 48 11.85 -2.44 -3.69
C GLU A 48 12.46 -1.41 -4.64
N THR A 49 13.78 -1.39 -4.75
CA THR A 49 14.48 -0.47 -5.67
C THR A 49 14.84 -1.21 -6.95
N PRO A 50 14.37 -0.79 -8.13
CA PRO A 50 14.83 -1.32 -9.42
C PRO A 50 16.34 -1.13 -9.64
N ASP A 51 16.95 -1.97 -10.46
CA ASP A 51 18.35 -1.82 -10.82
C ASP A 51 18.53 -0.71 -11.87
N SER A 52 17.55 -0.57 -12.78
CA SER A 52 17.54 0.47 -13.80
C SER A 52 16.14 0.87 -14.21
N GLY A 53 16.04 2.02 -14.89
CA GLY A 53 14.81 2.52 -15.47
C GLY A 53 14.21 3.70 -14.74
N ARG A 54 12.90 3.91 -14.95
CA ARG A 54 12.17 5.08 -14.46
C ARG A 54 10.76 4.72 -14.00
N ILE A 55 10.29 5.40 -12.95
CA ILE A 55 8.90 5.35 -12.49
C ILE A 55 8.38 6.78 -12.31
N ILE A 56 7.23 7.06 -12.95
CA ILE A 56 6.52 8.34 -12.86
C ILE A 56 5.11 8.09 -12.33
N ILE A 57 4.71 8.85 -11.33
CA ILE A 57 3.36 8.76 -10.73
C ILE A 57 2.74 10.16 -10.75
N ASN A 58 1.59 10.30 -11.41
CA ASN A 58 0.90 11.59 -11.59
C ASN A 58 1.82 12.70 -12.10
N GLY A 59 2.66 12.41 -13.09
CA GLY A 59 3.62 13.33 -13.67
C GLY A 59 4.89 13.60 -12.84
N LYS A 60 4.98 13.05 -11.62
CA LYS A 60 6.15 13.19 -10.74
C LYS A 60 7.07 11.98 -10.89
N THR A 61 8.33 12.19 -11.24
CA THR A 61 9.35 11.14 -11.22
C THR A 61 9.65 10.75 -9.78
N VAL A 62 9.42 9.48 -9.44
CA VAL A 62 9.65 8.92 -8.09
C VAL A 62 10.87 8.00 -8.04
N PHE A 63 11.26 7.48 -9.21
CA PHE A 63 12.49 6.72 -9.41
C PHE A 63 13.06 7.01 -10.81
N ASP A 64 14.35 7.21 -10.90
CA ASP A 64 15.09 7.32 -12.15
C ASP A 64 16.56 6.97 -11.89
N SER A 65 17.02 5.87 -12.49
CA SER A 65 18.38 5.37 -12.28
C SER A 65 19.44 6.28 -12.88
N GLU A 66 19.16 6.93 -14.01
CA GLU A 66 20.11 7.83 -14.69
C GLU A 66 20.22 9.17 -13.96
N ALA A 67 19.08 9.74 -13.57
CA ALA A 67 19.02 10.99 -12.82
C ALA A 67 19.32 10.81 -11.31
N LYS A 68 19.57 9.57 -10.85
CA LYS A 68 19.80 9.20 -9.45
C LYS A 68 18.69 9.65 -8.51
N ILE A 69 17.45 9.59 -8.99
CA ILE A 69 16.25 9.89 -8.19
C ILE A 69 15.74 8.58 -7.61
N ASN A 70 15.55 8.54 -6.28
CA ASN A 70 14.88 7.43 -5.60
C ASN A 70 14.16 7.96 -4.36
N LEU A 71 12.90 8.36 -4.53
CA LEU A 71 12.08 8.86 -3.42
C LEU A 71 11.74 7.73 -2.46
N LYS A 72 11.81 8.03 -1.18
CA LYS A 72 11.36 7.11 -0.12
C LYS A 72 9.86 6.81 -0.26
N PRO A 73 9.37 5.63 0.22
CA PRO A 73 7.95 5.28 0.14
C PRO A 73 7.01 6.38 0.64
N GLN A 74 7.36 7.05 1.74
CA GLN A 74 6.56 8.12 2.35
C GLN A 74 6.43 9.36 1.45
N GLU A 75 7.39 9.60 0.56
CA GLU A 75 7.43 10.76 -0.34
C GLU A 75 6.68 10.50 -1.66
N ARG A 76 6.39 9.22 -1.96
CA ARG A 76 5.70 8.81 -3.19
C ARG A 76 4.19 9.02 -3.14
N ARG A 77 3.61 9.20 -1.94
CA ARG A 77 2.16 9.33 -1.70
C ARG A 77 1.36 8.19 -2.31
N VAL A 78 1.85 6.97 -2.17
CA VAL A 78 1.22 5.73 -2.65
C VAL A 78 0.89 4.86 -1.45
N GLY A 79 -0.34 4.41 -1.36
CA GLY A 79 -0.74 3.35 -0.44
C GLY A 79 -0.39 1.99 -1.03
N TYR A 80 0.27 1.13 -0.27
CA TYR A 80 0.57 -0.24 -0.66
C TYR A 80 -0.12 -1.22 0.30
N LEU A 81 -1.02 -2.03 -0.24
CA LEU A 81 -1.69 -3.08 0.52
C LEU A 81 -0.90 -4.39 0.40
N PHE A 82 -0.34 -4.85 1.52
CA PHE A 82 0.38 -6.12 1.56
C PHE A 82 -0.58 -7.31 1.47
N GLN A 83 -0.15 -8.37 0.81
CA GLN A 83 -0.92 -9.61 0.70
C GLN A 83 -1.19 -10.26 2.07
N ASN A 84 -0.34 -10.05 3.05
CA ASN A 84 -0.45 -10.57 4.41
C ASN A 84 -1.10 -9.56 5.38
N TYR A 85 -1.93 -8.67 4.85
CA TYR A 85 -2.69 -7.69 5.63
C TYR A 85 -1.88 -6.78 6.55
N ALA A 86 -0.57 -6.78 6.57
CA ALA A 86 0.36 -5.91 7.31
C ALA A 86 -0.18 -5.25 8.62
N LEU A 87 -1.10 -5.92 9.32
CA LEU A 87 -1.53 -5.52 10.65
C LEU A 87 -0.39 -5.68 11.63
N PHE A 88 -0.26 -4.75 12.56
CA PHE A 88 0.68 -4.87 13.67
C PHE A 88 0.18 -5.98 14.61
N PRO A 89 0.87 -7.14 14.69
CA PRO A 89 0.35 -8.31 15.40
C PRO A 89 0.25 -8.10 16.91
N THR A 90 1.00 -7.16 17.44
CA THR A 90 1.05 -6.79 18.87
C THR A 90 0.06 -5.67 19.24
N MET A 91 -0.70 -5.17 18.27
CA MET A 91 -1.72 -4.14 18.49
C MET A 91 -3.12 -4.72 18.36
N THR A 92 -4.06 -4.22 19.16
CA THR A 92 -5.49 -4.54 19.02
C THR A 92 -6.07 -3.94 17.74
N VAL A 93 -7.28 -4.35 17.33
CA VAL A 93 -8.01 -3.79 16.19
C VAL A 93 -8.09 -2.27 16.28
N GLU A 94 -8.57 -1.74 17.38
CA GLU A 94 -8.68 -0.28 17.57
C GLU A 94 -7.33 0.44 17.42
N LYS A 95 -6.24 -0.14 17.96
CA LYS A 95 -4.90 0.44 17.85
C LYS A 95 -4.36 0.36 16.42
N ASN A 96 -4.63 -0.72 15.71
CA ASN A 96 -4.27 -0.85 14.29
C ASN A 96 -4.98 0.22 13.45
N ILE A 97 -6.28 0.44 13.68
CA ILE A 97 -7.04 1.50 13.01
C ILE A 97 -6.49 2.88 13.38
N ALA A 98 -6.26 3.11 14.67
CA ALA A 98 -5.78 4.39 15.19
C ALA A 98 -4.41 4.80 14.66
N CYS A 99 -3.49 3.86 14.42
CA CYS A 99 -2.12 4.16 13.99
C CYS A 99 -2.05 4.76 12.57
N GLY A 100 -3.06 4.55 11.74
CA GLY A 100 -3.19 5.14 10.40
C GLY A 100 -3.79 6.55 10.39
N TYR A 101 -4.39 6.98 11.49
CA TYR A 101 -5.06 8.28 11.57
C TYR A 101 -4.06 9.44 11.59
N ARG A 102 -4.29 10.45 10.77
CA ARG A 102 -3.42 11.63 10.63
C ARG A 102 -4.12 12.96 10.93
N GLY A 103 -5.31 12.90 11.53
CA GLY A 103 -6.07 14.09 11.95
C GLY A 103 -5.79 14.52 13.40
N GLU A 104 -6.68 15.36 13.92
CA GLU A 104 -6.65 15.88 15.29
C GLU A 104 -6.84 14.75 16.31
N LYS A 105 -6.01 14.74 17.38
CA LYS A 105 -6.12 13.74 18.45
C LYS A 105 -7.49 13.73 19.16
N SER A 106 -8.14 14.88 19.23
CA SER A 106 -9.48 15.04 19.80
C SER A 106 -10.55 14.25 19.04
N GLU A 107 -10.39 14.05 17.74
CA GLU A 107 -11.32 13.33 16.87
C GLU A 107 -11.00 11.83 16.76
N LEU A 108 -9.81 11.40 17.18
CA LEU A 108 -9.32 10.03 16.98
C LEU A 108 -10.31 8.97 17.49
N SER A 109 -10.81 9.13 18.72
CA SER A 109 -11.71 8.15 19.31
C SER A 109 -13.01 8.01 18.54
N GLN A 110 -13.58 9.15 18.10
CA GLN A 110 -14.82 9.14 17.30
C GLN A 110 -14.58 8.49 15.94
N LYS A 111 -13.50 8.84 15.26
CA LYS A 111 -13.15 8.27 13.96
C LYS A 111 -12.93 6.76 14.05
N VAL A 112 -12.20 6.29 15.06
CA VAL A 112 -11.99 4.85 15.28
C VAL A 112 -13.33 4.14 15.49
N ALA A 113 -14.23 4.70 16.31
CA ALA A 113 -15.56 4.13 16.54
C ALA A 113 -16.40 4.09 15.25
N ASP A 114 -16.39 5.15 14.46
CA ASP A 114 -17.07 5.22 13.16
C ASP A 114 -16.57 4.14 12.19
N TYR A 115 -15.26 3.89 12.14
CA TYR A 115 -14.68 2.83 11.31
C TYR A 115 -15.06 1.45 11.82
N ILE A 116 -14.98 1.20 13.12
CA ILE A 116 -15.39 -0.08 13.71
C ILE A 116 -16.83 -0.39 13.30
N LYS A 117 -17.73 0.57 13.43
CA LYS A 117 -19.13 0.44 13.02
C LYS A 117 -19.29 0.24 11.51
N ARG A 118 -18.58 1.04 10.69
CA ARG A 118 -18.66 0.97 9.22
C ARG A 118 -18.25 -0.39 8.67
N TYR A 119 -17.28 -1.04 9.30
CA TYR A 119 -16.74 -2.33 8.85
C TYR A 119 -17.25 -3.53 9.68
N HIS A 120 -18.28 -3.32 10.52
CA HIS A 120 -18.89 -4.38 11.33
C HIS A 120 -17.86 -5.11 12.21
N LEU A 121 -17.00 -4.35 12.87
CA LEU A 121 -15.98 -4.86 13.79
C LEU A 121 -16.35 -4.63 15.26
N GLU A 122 -17.62 -4.28 15.54
CA GLU A 122 -18.11 -4.10 16.90
C GLU A 122 -17.92 -5.37 17.74
N GLY A 123 -17.43 -5.19 18.96
CA GLY A 123 -17.07 -6.28 19.85
C GLY A 123 -15.69 -6.89 19.63
N LEU A 124 -14.98 -6.47 18.57
CA LEU A 124 -13.63 -6.95 18.23
C LEU A 124 -12.53 -5.92 18.54
N GLU A 125 -12.88 -4.78 19.11
CA GLU A 125 -11.98 -3.63 19.32
C GLU A 125 -10.69 -4.01 20.05
N LYS A 126 -10.80 -4.87 21.05
CA LYS A 126 -9.70 -5.33 21.91
C LYS A 126 -9.03 -6.61 21.42
N HIS A 127 -9.52 -7.22 20.34
CA HIS A 127 -8.93 -8.43 19.79
C HIS A 127 -7.62 -8.10 19.06
N PHE A 128 -6.70 -9.08 19.07
CA PHE A 128 -5.47 -9.04 18.27
C PHE A 128 -5.71 -9.65 16.89
N PRO A 129 -4.90 -9.32 15.88
CA PRO A 129 -5.03 -9.88 14.53
C PRO A 129 -5.12 -11.40 14.48
N SER A 130 -4.40 -12.11 15.33
CA SER A 130 -4.42 -13.58 15.42
C SER A 130 -5.77 -14.17 15.84
N GLN A 131 -6.65 -13.35 16.41
CA GLN A 131 -7.98 -13.75 16.88
C GLN A 131 -9.09 -13.44 15.86
N LEU A 132 -8.72 -12.85 14.71
CA LEU A 132 -9.64 -12.45 13.65
C LEU A 132 -9.62 -13.44 12.48
N SER A 133 -10.78 -13.60 11.82
CA SER A 133 -10.82 -14.26 10.51
C SER A 133 -10.07 -13.45 9.45
N GLY A 134 -9.65 -14.09 8.35
CA GLY A 134 -8.94 -13.41 7.26
C GLY A 134 -9.72 -12.21 6.70
N GLY A 135 -11.04 -12.32 6.56
CA GLY A 135 -11.89 -11.20 6.14
C GLY A 135 -11.91 -10.05 7.14
N GLN A 136 -12.00 -10.33 8.44
CA GLN A 136 -11.94 -9.30 9.49
C GLN A 136 -10.58 -8.62 9.54
N GLN A 137 -9.49 -9.37 9.34
CA GLN A 137 -8.15 -8.80 9.22
C GLN A 137 -8.07 -7.84 8.04
N GLN A 138 -8.61 -8.22 6.88
CA GLN A 138 -8.64 -7.38 5.69
C GLN A 138 -9.41 -6.08 5.91
N LEU A 139 -10.59 -6.13 6.53
CA LEU A 139 -11.41 -4.96 6.84
C LEU A 139 -10.71 -4.01 7.81
N SER A 140 -10.02 -4.52 8.81
CA SER A 140 -9.23 -3.70 9.75
C SER A 140 -8.09 -2.93 9.07
N LEU A 141 -7.64 -3.37 7.90
CA LEU A 141 -6.49 -2.81 7.17
C LEU A 141 -6.87 -1.73 6.16
N ILE A 142 -8.07 -1.79 5.59
CA ILE A 142 -8.51 -0.87 4.54
C ILE A 142 -8.37 0.59 4.98
N HIS A 143 -8.52 0.85 6.26
CA HIS A 143 -8.43 2.20 6.80
C HIS A 143 -7.01 2.80 6.82
N ILE A 144 -5.97 1.99 6.98
CA ILE A 144 -4.58 2.48 6.99
C ILE A 144 -4.16 2.98 5.59
N SER A 145 -4.82 2.50 4.55
CA SER A 145 -4.49 2.78 3.15
C SER A 145 -5.42 3.81 2.47
N GLU A 146 -6.55 4.19 3.07
CA GLU A 146 -7.36 5.27 2.51
C GLU A 146 -6.69 6.63 2.80
N PRO A 147 -6.12 7.32 1.78
CA PRO A 147 -5.80 8.72 1.94
C PRO A 147 -7.13 9.43 2.20
N THR A 148 -7.21 10.19 3.30
CA THR A 148 -8.31 11.13 3.54
C THR A 148 -8.58 11.89 2.23
N ARG A 149 -9.64 11.50 1.53
CA ARG A 149 -10.23 12.35 0.49
C ARG A 149 -10.77 13.56 1.26
N GLN A 150 -9.98 14.59 1.30
CA GLN A 150 -10.51 15.93 1.56
C GLN A 150 -11.35 16.27 0.32
N GLU A 151 -12.65 16.33 0.52
CA GLU A 151 -13.56 17.01 -0.38
C GLU A 151 -13.22 18.51 -0.43
#